data_84f0abd2d0266b385ef0be20daa27922
#
_entry.id   84f0abd2d0266b385ef0be20daa27922
#
_cell.length_a   1.000
_cell.length_b   1.000
_cell.length_c   1.000
_cell.angle_alpha   90.00
_cell.angle_beta   90.00
_cell.angle_gamma   90.00
#
_symmetry.space_group_name_H-M   'P 1'
#
loop_
_entity.id
_entity.type
_entity.pdbx_description
1 polymer ?
#
loop_
_entity_poly.entity_id
_entity_poly.type
_entity_poly.pdbx_seq_one_letter_code
_entity_poly.pdbx_strand_id
1 'polypeptide(L)'
;YLNVNPHFEKHFFRREDVVGKRASELFPESLPEFLHFIQISLKENRAITFPYYFKKIDRFYDIVLKGAHQENVIDIFCVDSTELHRAQQKLNATNHKLSMALEVADIIPWKWDLLSKTILCDINKPIELSAQGNNVSEEQLAVPDSQYISKIYKEDRIRVEQAYKDLIEGRLEKVKEEYRVINIRNHTHKIEWVEAQAAVETRDENGTPVTLVGSSQVITGRKKM
;
A
#
# COMPACT_ATOMS: atom_id res chain seq x y z
N TYR A 1 26.30 12.64 -28.87
CA TYR A 1 26.11 13.61 -27.78
C TYR A 1 26.73 14.95 -28.16
N LEU A 2 25.96 16.04 -27.99
CA LEU A 2 26.42 17.39 -28.24
C LEU A 2 26.99 18.04 -26.97
N ASN A 3 26.38 17.73 -25.81
CA ASN A 3 26.78 18.27 -24.53
C ASN A 3 26.34 17.36 -23.38
N VAL A 4 27.06 17.42 -22.27
CA VAL A 4 26.70 16.81 -20.98
C VAL A 4 27.06 17.76 -19.86
N ASN A 5 26.33 17.68 -18.75
CA ASN A 5 26.59 18.52 -17.57
C ASN A 5 27.54 17.82 -16.59
N PRO A 6 28.12 18.54 -15.60
CA PRO A 6 29.03 17.95 -14.63
C PRO A 6 28.41 16.83 -13.78
N HIS A 7 27.09 16.84 -13.59
CA HIS A 7 26.40 15.79 -12.84
C HIS A 7 26.40 14.46 -13.61
N PHE A 8 26.24 14.50 -14.93
CA PHE A 8 26.39 13.33 -15.79
C PHE A 8 27.79 12.72 -15.66
N GLU A 9 28.85 13.58 -15.65
CA GLU A 9 30.24 13.15 -15.54
C GLU A 9 30.51 12.38 -14.23
N LYS A 10 29.85 12.77 -13.16
CA LYS A 10 30.02 12.12 -11.85
C LYS A 10 29.55 10.66 -11.83
N HIS A 11 28.57 10.32 -12.64
CA HIS A 11 27.89 9.03 -12.56
C HIS A 11 28.11 8.13 -13.77
N PHE A 12 28.45 8.69 -14.92
CA PHE A 12 28.56 7.94 -16.18
C PHE A 12 29.95 8.01 -16.80
N PHE A 13 30.22 9.05 -17.56
CA PHE A 13 31.46 9.20 -18.34
C PHE A 13 31.92 10.64 -18.28
N ARG A 14 33.25 10.88 -18.47
CA ARG A 14 33.77 12.22 -18.62
C ARG A 14 33.23 12.88 -19.88
N ARG A 15 33.06 14.19 -19.85
CA ARG A 15 32.57 14.99 -21.00
C ARG A 15 33.40 14.74 -22.27
N GLU A 16 34.72 14.70 -22.14
CA GLU A 16 35.66 14.45 -23.23
C GLU A 16 35.49 13.07 -23.90
N ASP A 17 35.02 12.09 -23.14
CA ASP A 17 34.78 10.72 -23.62
C ASP A 17 33.41 10.55 -24.29
N VAL A 18 32.52 11.51 -24.16
CA VAL A 18 31.10 11.41 -24.60
C VAL A 18 30.76 12.35 -25.73
N VAL A 19 31.25 13.60 -25.67
CA VAL A 19 30.92 14.61 -26.69
C VAL A 19 31.48 14.17 -28.05
N GLY A 20 30.64 14.20 -29.07
CA GLY A 20 30.94 13.73 -30.41
C GLY A 20 30.71 12.24 -30.66
N LYS A 21 30.53 11.41 -29.60
CA LYS A 21 30.23 9.98 -29.77
C LYS A 21 28.74 9.71 -29.95
N ARG A 22 28.44 8.58 -30.56
CA ARG A 22 27.07 8.10 -30.76
C ARG A 22 26.54 7.37 -29.52
N ALA A 23 25.26 7.47 -29.28
CA ALA A 23 24.60 6.75 -28.19
C ALA A 23 24.78 5.21 -28.31
N SER A 24 24.84 4.68 -29.54
CA SER A 24 25.10 3.26 -29.81
C SER A 24 26.48 2.77 -29.36
N GLU A 25 27.44 3.69 -29.24
CA GLU A 25 28.81 3.32 -28.78
C GLU A 25 28.87 3.30 -27.23
N LEU A 26 28.14 4.19 -26.59
CA LEU A 26 28.19 4.36 -25.14
C LEU A 26 27.15 3.51 -24.39
N PHE A 27 25.97 3.41 -24.96
CA PHE A 27 24.81 2.77 -24.33
C PHE A 27 24.08 1.81 -25.30
N PRO A 28 24.77 0.79 -25.86
CA PRO A 28 24.17 -0.10 -26.85
C PRO A 28 22.97 -0.90 -26.30
N GLU A 29 22.99 -1.25 -25.03
CA GLU A 29 21.95 -2.07 -24.40
C GLU A 29 20.64 -1.29 -24.17
N SER A 30 20.73 0.00 -23.80
CA SER A 30 19.57 0.84 -23.52
C SER A 30 19.02 1.57 -24.76
N LEU A 31 19.82 1.65 -25.82
CA LEU A 31 19.48 2.44 -27.01
C LEU A 31 18.12 2.07 -27.64
N PRO A 32 17.74 0.78 -27.81
CA PRO A 32 16.47 0.42 -28.43
C PRO A 32 15.25 0.98 -27.65
N GLU A 33 15.28 0.92 -26.32
CA GLU A 33 14.23 1.43 -25.46
C GLU A 33 14.17 2.97 -25.51
N PHE A 34 15.31 3.63 -25.45
CA PHE A 34 15.38 5.08 -25.56
C PHE A 34 14.90 5.58 -26.93
N LEU A 35 15.25 4.88 -28.03
CA LEU A 35 14.76 5.24 -29.37
C LEU A 35 13.23 5.18 -29.46
N HIS A 36 12.61 4.21 -28.82
CA HIS A 36 11.15 4.10 -28.78
C HIS A 36 10.53 5.36 -28.12
N PHE A 37 11.01 5.74 -26.94
CA PHE A 37 10.51 6.94 -26.25
C PHE A 37 10.85 8.24 -26.97
N ILE A 38 12.01 8.31 -27.63
CA ILE A 38 12.39 9.44 -28.48
C ILE A 38 11.39 9.62 -29.64
N GLN A 39 11.04 8.54 -30.33
CA GLN A 39 10.06 8.57 -31.42
C GLN A 39 8.68 9.06 -30.93
N ILE A 40 8.24 8.61 -29.75
CA ILE A 40 6.98 9.09 -29.16
C ILE A 40 7.08 10.58 -28.83
N SER A 41 8.16 11.03 -28.19
CA SER A 41 8.35 12.44 -27.84
C SER A 41 8.34 13.35 -29.05
N LEU A 42 9.00 12.94 -30.15
CA LEU A 42 9.01 13.69 -31.40
C LEU A 42 7.63 13.70 -32.06
N LYS A 43 6.94 12.56 -32.13
CA LYS A 43 5.62 12.43 -32.76
C LYS A 43 4.55 13.25 -32.02
N GLU A 44 4.55 13.21 -30.71
CA GLU A 44 3.55 13.85 -29.87
C GLU A 44 3.94 15.28 -29.44
N ASN A 45 5.14 15.71 -29.78
CA ASN A 45 5.72 17.01 -29.39
C ASN A 45 5.59 17.32 -27.89
N ARG A 46 5.83 16.29 -27.04
CA ARG A 46 5.78 16.43 -25.58
C ARG A 46 6.96 15.73 -24.91
N ALA A 47 7.26 16.13 -23.69
CA ALA A 47 8.21 15.40 -22.85
C ALA A 47 7.64 14.04 -22.48
N ILE A 48 8.49 13.01 -22.50
CA ILE A 48 8.19 11.65 -22.07
C ILE A 48 9.04 11.35 -20.83
N THR A 49 8.41 10.87 -19.78
CA THR A 49 9.08 10.47 -18.55
C THR A 49 8.91 8.97 -18.35
N PHE A 50 10.01 8.27 -18.04
CA PHE A 50 9.99 6.83 -17.72
C PHE A 50 11.12 6.49 -16.76
N PRO A 51 10.93 5.47 -15.89
CA PRO A 51 11.99 4.96 -15.03
C PRO A 51 12.94 4.06 -15.81
N TYR A 52 14.21 4.13 -15.51
CA TYR A 52 15.22 3.26 -16.10
C TYR A 52 16.26 2.80 -15.08
N TYR A 53 16.60 1.51 -15.11
CA TYR A 53 17.64 0.91 -14.27
C TYR A 53 18.93 0.71 -15.04
N PHE A 54 19.97 1.46 -14.68
CA PHE A 54 21.30 1.30 -15.24
C PHE A 54 22.08 0.21 -14.50
N LYS A 55 22.02 -1.01 -15.03
CA LYS A 55 22.63 -2.20 -14.42
C LYS A 55 24.13 -2.05 -14.13
N LYS A 56 24.89 -1.40 -15.01
CA LYS A 56 26.35 -1.23 -14.88
C LYS A 56 26.76 -0.42 -13.64
N ILE A 57 25.93 0.51 -13.21
CA ILE A 57 26.21 1.38 -12.08
C ILE A 57 25.26 1.12 -10.90
N ASP A 58 24.38 0.12 -11.01
CA ASP A 58 23.38 -0.27 -10.01
C ASP A 58 22.52 0.92 -9.50
N ARG A 59 21.98 1.70 -10.45
CA ARG A 59 21.18 2.90 -10.13
C ARG A 59 19.91 2.99 -10.96
N PHE A 60 18.87 3.52 -10.32
CA PHE A 60 17.60 3.89 -10.93
C PHE A 60 17.59 5.38 -11.24
N TYR A 61 17.10 5.72 -12.43
CA TYR A 61 16.89 7.10 -12.84
C TYR A 61 15.51 7.28 -13.42
N ASP A 62 14.88 8.40 -13.09
CA ASP A 62 13.75 8.88 -13.85
C ASP A 62 14.27 9.71 -15.02
N ILE A 63 14.02 9.21 -16.23
CA ILE A 63 14.50 9.80 -17.47
C ILE A 63 13.40 10.68 -18.05
N VAL A 64 13.72 11.93 -18.33
CA VAL A 64 12.83 12.84 -19.08
C VAL A 64 13.46 13.13 -20.43
N LEU A 65 12.78 12.73 -21.49
CA LEU A 65 13.17 13.01 -22.88
C LEU A 65 12.29 14.10 -23.45
N LYS A 66 12.90 15.10 -24.08
CA LYS A 66 12.21 16.15 -24.82
C LYS A 66 12.87 16.37 -26.17
N GLY A 67 12.15 16.09 -27.25
CA GLY A 67 12.60 16.35 -28.61
C GLY A 67 12.22 17.77 -29.06
N ALA A 68 13.16 18.48 -29.69
CA ALA A 68 12.90 19.76 -30.39
C ALA A 68 12.87 19.49 -31.88
N HIS A 69 11.67 19.52 -32.48
CA HIS A 69 11.44 19.22 -33.90
C HIS A 69 12.25 20.12 -34.87
N GLN A 70 12.47 21.37 -34.48
CA GLN A 70 13.13 22.34 -35.36
C GLN A 70 14.64 22.23 -35.42
N GLU A 71 15.26 21.57 -34.41
CA GLU A 71 16.73 21.50 -34.25
C GLU A 71 17.31 20.11 -34.37
N ASN A 72 16.49 19.07 -34.58
CA ASN A 72 16.90 17.66 -34.52
C ASN A 72 17.73 17.30 -33.26
N VAL A 73 17.41 17.96 -32.16
CA VAL A 73 18.08 17.80 -30.87
C VAL A 73 17.10 17.17 -29.89
N ILE A 74 17.64 16.36 -29.01
CA ILE A 74 16.88 15.73 -27.91
C ILE A 74 17.58 16.05 -26.62
N ASP A 75 16.83 16.65 -25.69
CA ASP A 75 17.26 16.85 -24.32
C ASP A 75 16.90 15.64 -23.48
N ILE A 76 17.87 15.16 -22.74
CA ILE A 76 17.72 14.03 -21.82
C ILE A 76 18.08 14.50 -20.42
N PHE A 77 17.12 14.45 -19.50
CA PHE A 77 17.32 14.73 -18.09
C PHE A 77 17.23 13.41 -17.31
N CYS A 78 18.24 13.14 -16.49
CA CYS A 78 18.29 11.96 -15.65
C CYS A 78 18.25 12.40 -14.19
N VAL A 79 17.23 12.03 -13.46
CA VAL A 79 17.09 12.27 -12.03
C VAL A 79 17.37 10.97 -11.29
N ASP A 80 18.36 10.94 -10.43
CA ASP A 80 18.69 9.76 -9.63
C ASP A 80 17.57 9.48 -8.63
N SER A 81 16.83 8.41 -8.85
CA SER A 81 15.71 7.94 -8.01
C SER A 81 16.05 6.66 -7.24
N THR A 82 17.33 6.32 -7.15
CA THR A 82 17.81 5.06 -6.56
C THR A 82 17.35 4.88 -5.12
N GLU A 83 17.52 5.90 -4.28
CA GLU A 83 17.12 5.80 -2.88
C GLU A 83 15.61 5.65 -2.71
N LEU A 84 14.82 6.37 -3.51
CA LEU A 84 13.36 6.27 -3.53
C LEU A 84 12.92 4.86 -3.94
N HIS A 85 13.46 4.32 -5.04
CA HIS A 85 13.14 2.97 -5.50
C HIS A 85 13.52 1.89 -4.48
N ARG A 86 14.70 1.99 -3.89
CA ARG A 86 15.15 1.04 -2.85
C ARG A 86 14.30 1.12 -1.59
N ALA A 87 13.93 2.33 -1.16
CA ALA A 87 13.03 2.51 -0.01
C ALA A 87 11.64 1.90 -0.29
N GLN A 88 11.09 2.14 -1.48
CA GLN A 88 9.81 1.56 -1.89
C GLN A 88 9.85 0.03 -1.96
N GLN A 89 10.91 -0.54 -2.53
CA GLN A 89 11.09 -2.01 -2.57
C GLN A 89 11.19 -2.60 -1.17
N LYS A 90 11.94 -1.96 -0.26
CA LYS A 90 12.06 -2.39 1.13
C LYS A 90 10.72 -2.32 1.85
N LEU A 91 9.96 -1.25 1.65
CA LEU A 91 8.62 -1.09 2.22
C LEU A 91 7.68 -2.18 1.73
N ASN A 92 7.64 -2.41 0.41
CA ASN A 92 6.80 -3.45 -0.19
C ASN A 92 7.17 -4.85 0.33
N ALA A 93 8.46 -5.17 0.41
CA ALA A 93 8.93 -6.44 0.95
C ALA A 93 8.56 -6.62 2.43
N THR A 94 8.64 -5.55 3.23
CA THR A 94 8.26 -5.57 4.64
C THR A 94 6.75 -5.74 4.80
N ASN A 95 5.95 -5.02 4.04
CA ASN A 95 4.49 -5.16 4.03
C ASN A 95 4.07 -6.57 3.61
N HIS A 96 4.70 -7.13 2.58
CA HIS A 96 4.42 -8.51 2.16
C HIS A 96 4.73 -9.54 3.26
N LYS A 97 5.88 -9.40 3.92
CA LYS A 97 6.23 -10.27 5.07
C LYS A 97 5.24 -10.15 6.22
N LEU A 98 4.80 -8.92 6.53
CA LEU A 98 3.81 -8.67 7.57
C LEU A 98 2.46 -9.32 7.20
N SER A 99 1.99 -9.11 5.97
CA SER A 99 0.74 -9.72 5.49
C SER A 99 0.79 -11.24 5.58
N MET A 100 1.90 -11.87 5.17
CA MET A 100 2.07 -13.32 5.29
C MET A 100 2.07 -13.79 6.75
N ALA A 101 2.71 -13.04 7.66
CA ALA A 101 2.75 -13.40 9.07
C ALA A 101 1.34 -13.32 9.71
N LEU A 102 0.59 -12.26 9.41
CA LEU A 102 -0.81 -12.12 9.85
C LEU A 102 -1.69 -13.23 9.27
N GLU A 103 -1.41 -13.59 8.02
CA GLU A 103 -2.09 -14.68 7.34
C GLU A 103 -1.87 -16.03 8.01
N VAL A 104 -0.64 -16.40 8.28
CA VAL A 104 -0.29 -17.66 8.96
C VAL A 104 -0.86 -17.71 10.38
N ALA A 105 -0.94 -16.56 11.06
CA ALA A 105 -1.48 -16.46 12.41
C ALA A 105 -3.02 -16.38 12.47
N ASP A 106 -3.71 -16.35 11.32
CA ASP A 106 -5.16 -16.11 11.23
C ASP A 106 -5.62 -14.81 11.93
N ILE A 107 -4.78 -13.77 11.87
CA ILE A 107 -5.06 -12.46 12.44
C ILE A 107 -5.57 -11.53 11.34
N ILE A 108 -6.67 -10.85 11.61
CA ILE A 108 -7.30 -9.88 10.71
C ILE A 108 -7.15 -8.50 11.32
N PRO A 109 -6.29 -7.65 10.77
CA PRO A 109 -6.18 -6.26 11.20
C PRO A 109 -7.40 -5.47 10.70
N TRP A 110 -7.81 -4.50 11.51
CA TRP A 110 -8.90 -3.60 11.17
C TRP A 110 -8.68 -2.21 11.77
N LYS A 111 -9.34 -1.22 11.18
CA LYS A 111 -9.36 0.16 11.61
C LYS A 111 -10.80 0.64 11.68
N TRP A 112 -11.18 1.27 12.77
CA TRP A 112 -12.51 1.84 12.98
C TRP A 112 -12.42 3.36 13.00
N ASP A 113 -13.04 3.99 12.02
CA ASP A 113 -13.24 5.44 12.00
C ASP A 113 -14.54 5.78 12.75
N LEU A 114 -14.39 6.46 13.89
CA LEU A 114 -15.49 6.80 14.78
C LEU A 114 -16.35 7.95 14.24
N LEU A 115 -15.79 8.80 13.35
CA LEU A 115 -16.52 9.92 12.75
C LEU A 115 -17.44 9.43 11.64
N SER A 116 -16.91 8.65 10.71
CA SER A 116 -17.71 8.06 9.63
C SER A 116 -18.50 6.83 10.05
N LYS A 117 -18.26 6.29 11.27
CA LYS A 117 -18.84 5.05 11.80
C LYS A 117 -18.61 3.86 10.85
N THR A 118 -17.40 3.76 10.31
CA THR A 118 -17.02 2.70 9.40
C THR A 118 -15.82 1.89 9.92
N ILE A 119 -15.87 0.58 9.71
CA ILE A 119 -14.75 -0.32 10.00
C ILE A 119 -14.13 -0.74 8.67
N LEU A 120 -12.83 -0.52 8.53
CA LEU A 120 -12.02 -0.96 7.40
C LEU A 120 -11.32 -2.25 7.79
N CYS A 121 -11.52 -3.31 7.01
CA CYS A 121 -10.86 -4.60 7.19
C CYS A 121 -10.03 -4.93 5.95
N ASP A 122 -8.94 -5.66 6.13
CA ASP A 122 -8.20 -6.24 5.01
C ASP A 122 -8.99 -7.45 4.47
N ILE A 123 -9.29 -7.44 3.16
CA ILE A 123 -10.26 -8.31 2.52
C ILE A 123 -9.77 -9.75 2.36
N ASN A 124 -8.48 -9.97 2.40
CA ASN A 124 -7.89 -11.27 2.06
C ASN A 124 -8.19 -12.38 3.07
N LYS A 125 -8.98 -12.11 4.12
CA LYS A 125 -9.49 -13.14 5.02
C LYS A 125 -10.92 -12.89 5.46
N PRO A 126 -11.79 -13.85 5.24
CA PRO A 126 -13.18 -13.73 5.59
C PRO A 126 -13.42 -14.07 7.06
N ILE A 127 -13.36 -13.10 7.95
CA ILE A 127 -14.57 -12.92 8.74
C ILE A 127 -15.52 -12.37 7.68
N GLU A 128 -16.45 -13.20 7.16
CA GLU A 128 -17.39 -12.71 6.17
C GLU A 128 -18.21 -11.59 6.75
N LEU A 129 -17.67 -10.39 6.68
CA LEU A 129 -18.39 -9.13 6.86
C LEU A 129 -19.24 -8.86 5.59
N SER A 130 -19.10 -9.68 4.56
CA SER A 130 -19.81 -9.50 3.29
C SER A 130 -21.30 -9.71 3.46
N ALA A 131 -21.99 -8.60 3.53
CA ALA A 131 -23.32 -8.54 2.96
C ALA A 131 -23.16 -8.50 1.45
N GLN A 132 -23.61 -9.56 0.80
CA GLN A 132 -24.00 -9.63 -0.62
C GLN A 132 -23.20 -8.82 -1.65
N GLY A 133 -22.47 -9.55 -2.45
CA GLY A 133 -22.45 -9.41 -3.90
C GLY A 133 -21.79 -8.18 -4.53
N ASN A 134 -20.90 -8.51 -5.41
CA ASN A 134 -20.42 -7.83 -6.59
C ASN A 134 -19.10 -7.06 -6.46
N ASN A 135 -18.10 -7.62 -7.14
CA ASN A 135 -16.90 -6.96 -7.65
C ASN A 135 -16.16 -6.07 -6.63
N VAL A 136 -15.52 -6.71 -5.68
CA VAL A 136 -14.56 -6.02 -4.82
C VAL A 136 -13.20 -6.11 -5.51
N SER A 137 -12.70 -4.95 -5.97
CA SER A 137 -11.28 -4.74 -6.24
C SER A 137 -10.48 -5.11 -4.99
N GLU A 138 -9.19 -5.43 -5.12
CA GLU A 138 -8.26 -5.82 -4.04
C GLU A 138 -8.09 -4.78 -2.92
N GLU A 139 -9.06 -3.90 -2.69
CA GLU A 139 -9.04 -2.78 -1.76
C GLU A 139 -9.84 -3.10 -0.49
N GLN A 140 -9.46 -2.47 0.60
CA GLN A 140 -10.04 -2.61 1.93
C GLN A 140 -11.58 -2.51 1.91
N LEU A 141 -12.25 -3.47 2.56
CA LEU A 141 -13.70 -3.44 2.70
C LEU A 141 -14.10 -2.47 3.83
N ALA A 142 -14.82 -1.40 3.49
CA ALA A 142 -15.44 -0.50 4.45
C ALA A 142 -16.85 -0.99 4.81
N VAL A 143 -17.10 -1.25 6.08
CA VAL A 143 -18.40 -1.75 6.59
C VAL A 143 -18.91 -0.78 7.64
N PRO A 144 -20.20 -0.41 7.66
CA PRO A 144 -20.80 0.30 8.79
C PRO A 144 -20.57 -0.45 10.10
N ASP A 145 -20.19 0.27 11.16
CA ASP A 145 -19.94 -0.33 12.48
C ASP A 145 -21.17 -1.07 13.03
N SER A 146 -22.35 -0.51 12.79
CA SER A 146 -23.63 -1.13 13.16
C SER A 146 -23.82 -2.52 12.54
N GLN A 147 -23.34 -2.73 11.32
CA GLN A 147 -23.40 -4.01 10.64
C GLN A 147 -22.50 -5.04 11.33
N TYR A 148 -21.30 -4.64 11.76
CA TYR A 148 -20.40 -5.51 12.52
C TYR A 148 -21.01 -5.83 13.91
N ILE A 149 -21.45 -4.81 14.64
CA ILE A 149 -22.05 -4.97 15.97
C ILE A 149 -23.28 -5.91 15.93
N SER A 150 -24.09 -5.84 14.87
CA SER A 150 -25.25 -6.73 14.72
C SER A 150 -24.89 -8.20 14.63
N LYS A 151 -23.67 -8.55 14.17
CA LYS A 151 -23.17 -9.93 14.09
C LYS A 151 -22.68 -10.48 15.43
N ILE A 152 -22.42 -9.62 16.40
CA ILE A 152 -22.04 -10.08 17.75
C ILE A 152 -23.23 -10.82 18.37
N TYR A 153 -22.96 -11.99 18.96
CA TYR A 153 -23.98 -12.80 19.59
C TYR A 153 -24.68 -12.01 20.70
N LYS A 154 -26.00 -12.10 20.76
CA LYS A 154 -26.85 -11.20 21.56
C LYS A 154 -26.39 -11.07 23.03
N GLU A 155 -25.99 -12.18 23.65
CA GLU A 155 -25.58 -12.22 25.04
C GLU A 155 -24.23 -11.56 25.30
N ASP A 156 -23.34 -11.51 24.29
CA ASP A 156 -22.01 -10.92 24.39
C ASP A 156 -22.01 -9.42 24.06
N ARG A 157 -23.03 -8.95 23.33
CA ARG A 157 -23.08 -7.60 22.73
C ARG A 157 -22.91 -6.48 23.75
N ILE A 158 -23.69 -6.49 24.83
CA ILE A 158 -23.66 -5.42 25.84
C ILE A 158 -22.27 -5.30 26.46
N ARG A 159 -21.64 -6.42 26.78
CA ARG A 159 -20.30 -6.46 27.37
C ARG A 159 -19.25 -5.90 26.41
N VAL A 160 -19.31 -6.32 25.15
CA VAL A 160 -18.36 -5.87 24.10
C VAL A 160 -18.53 -4.39 23.82
N GLU A 161 -19.77 -3.92 23.63
CA GLU A 161 -20.05 -2.49 23.43
C GLU A 161 -19.55 -1.63 24.61
N GLN A 162 -19.72 -2.12 25.85
CA GLN A 162 -19.24 -1.40 27.03
C GLN A 162 -17.72 -1.32 27.04
N ALA A 163 -17.01 -2.39 26.70
CA ALA A 163 -15.55 -2.39 26.64
C ALA A 163 -15.01 -1.37 25.61
N TYR A 164 -15.61 -1.30 24.42
CA TYR A 164 -15.24 -0.29 23.42
C TYR A 164 -15.61 1.13 23.87
N LYS A 165 -16.75 1.31 24.53
CA LYS A 165 -17.12 2.60 25.12
C LYS A 165 -16.09 3.05 26.17
N ASP A 166 -15.64 2.14 27.02
CA ASP A 166 -14.62 2.43 28.04
C ASP A 166 -13.28 2.81 27.42
N LEU A 167 -12.91 2.19 26.27
CA LEU A 167 -11.74 2.58 25.48
C LEU A 167 -11.89 3.99 24.90
N ILE A 168 -13.03 4.29 24.28
CA ILE A 168 -13.30 5.59 23.66
C ILE A 168 -13.32 6.71 24.72
N GLU A 169 -13.92 6.46 25.88
CA GLU A 169 -13.98 7.42 26.98
C GLU A 169 -12.69 7.50 27.82
N GLY A 170 -11.66 6.73 27.45
CA GLY A 170 -10.34 6.76 28.09
C GLY A 170 -10.27 6.06 29.45
N ARG A 171 -11.25 5.25 29.79
CA ARG A 171 -11.24 4.40 31.01
C ARG A 171 -10.32 3.18 30.84
N LEU A 172 -10.09 2.76 29.61
CA LEU A 172 -9.17 1.69 29.24
C LEU A 172 -8.15 2.21 28.22
N GLU A 173 -6.92 1.75 28.30
CA GLU A 173 -5.88 2.01 27.29
C GLU A 173 -6.01 1.07 26.10
N LYS A 174 -6.45 -0.16 26.34
CA LYS A 174 -6.63 -1.22 25.34
C LYS A 174 -7.83 -2.08 25.70
N VAL A 175 -8.49 -2.58 24.68
CA VAL A 175 -9.52 -3.63 24.80
C VAL A 175 -8.91 -4.96 24.38
N LYS A 176 -9.23 -6.00 25.13
CA LYS A 176 -9.02 -7.39 24.73
C LYS A 176 -10.26 -8.18 25.16
N GLU A 177 -11.05 -8.61 24.18
CA GLU A 177 -12.32 -9.28 24.40
C GLU A 177 -12.44 -10.56 23.57
N GLU A 178 -13.00 -11.59 24.19
CA GLU A 178 -13.40 -12.82 23.49
C GLU A 178 -14.93 -12.88 23.45
N TYR A 179 -15.49 -13.00 22.25
CA TYR A 179 -16.93 -13.02 22.06
C TYR A 179 -17.34 -13.87 20.86
N ARG A 180 -18.61 -14.21 20.80
CA ARG A 180 -19.19 -14.98 19.71
C ARG A 180 -19.69 -14.05 18.62
N VAL A 181 -19.44 -14.42 17.36
CA VAL A 181 -20.00 -13.76 16.18
C VAL A 181 -20.84 -14.77 15.40
N ILE A 182 -21.91 -14.30 14.77
CA ILE A 182 -22.76 -15.08 13.89
C ILE A 182 -22.32 -14.80 12.46
N ASN A 183 -21.67 -15.76 11.84
CA ASN A 183 -21.31 -15.73 10.43
C ASN A 183 -22.35 -16.50 9.61
N ILE A 184 -22.77 -15.93 8.48
CA ILE A 184 -23.70 -16.56 7.56
C ILE A 184 -22.90 -17.03 6.36
N ARG A 185 -22.70 -18.37 6.24
CA ARG A 185 -22.06 -19.00 5.09
C ARG A 185 -23.04 -19.97 4.45
N ASN A 186 -23.24 -19.88 3.14
CA ASN A 186 -24.09 -20.81 2.38
C ASN A 186 -25.45 -21.03 3.04
N HIS A 187 -26.14 -19.94 3.46
CA HIS A 187 -27.42 -19.96 4.17
C HIS A 187 -27.41 -20.66 5.55
N THR A 188 -26.23 -20.98 6.09
CA THR A 188 -26.10 -21.53 7.44
C THR A 188 -25.53 -20.51 8.41
N HIS A 189 -26.16 -20.41 9.59
CA HIS A 189 -25.65 -19.58 10.67
C HIS A 189 -24.58 -20.36 11.45
N LYS A 190 -23.33 -19.89 11.41
CA LYS A 190 -22.25 -20.48 12.16
C LYS A 190 -21.82 -19.54 13.26
N ILE A 191 -21.84 -20.03 14.51
CA ILE A 191 -21.29 -19.28 15.64
C ILE A 191 -19.80 -19.58 15.74
N GLU A 192 -19.00 -18.49 15.69
CA GLU A 192 -17.56 -18.54 15.83
C GLU A 192 -17.10 -17.67 17.00
N TRP A 193 -16.11 -18.16 17.75
CA TRP A 193 -15.44 -17.39 18.76
C TRP A 193 -14.35 -16.52 18.14
N VAL A 194 -14.34 -15.28 18.54
CA VAL A 194 -13.35 -14.29 18.10
C VAL A 194 -12.69 -13.67 19.32
N GLU A 195 -11.37 -13.58 19.30
CA GLU A 195 -10.59 -12.70 20.18
C GLU A 195 -10.31 -11.41 19.42
N ALA A 196 -10.74 -10.28 19.96
CA ALA A 196 -10.48 -8.97 19.39
C ALA A 196 -9.67 -8.11 20.36
N GLN A 197 -8.69 -7.39 19.81
CA GLN A 197 -7.89 -6.42 20.55
C GLN A 197 -7.97 -5.07 19.85
N ALA A 198 -8.03 -3.98 20.62
CA ALA A 198 -8.14 -2.64 20.10
C ALA A 198 -7.42 -1.61 20.98
N ALA A 199 -6.95 -0.54 20.33
CA ALA A 199 -6.42 0.65 20.98
C ALA A 199 -6.81 1.89 20.19
N VAL A 200 -6.74 3.07 20.83
CA VAL A 200 -6.89 4.35 20.13
C VAL A 200 -5.65 4.61 19.28
N GLU A 201 -5.85 4.88 17.99
CA GLU A 201 -4.77 5.23 17.05
C GLU A 201 -4.59 6.75 16.98
N THR A 202 -5.68 7.49 16.76
CA THR A 202 -5.62 8.96 16.65
C THR A 202 -6.67 9.63 17.51
N ARG A 203 -6.36 10.87 17.92
CA ARG A 203 -7.24 11.77 18.65
C ARG A 203 -7.32 13.11 17.92
N ASP A 204 -8.42 13.83 18.11
CA ASP A 204 -8.56 15.21 17.65
C ASP A 204 -7.78 16.20 18.54
N GLU A 205 -7.87 17.50 18.21
CA GLU A 205 -7.22 18.58 18.96
C GLU A 205 -7.72 18.70 20.42
N ASN A 206 -8.90 18.18 20.71
CA ASN A 206 -9.51 18.16 22.05
C ASN A 206 -9.18 16.88 22.82
N GLY A 207 -8.41 15.96 22.23
CA GLY A 207 -8.07 14.68 22.84
C GLY A 207 -9.14 13.60 22.67
N THR A 208 -10.21 13.85 21.90
CA THR A 208 -11.26 12.87 21.65
C THR A 208 -10.78 11.83 20.64
N PRO A 209 -10.96 10.53 20.89
CA PRO A 209 -10.61 9.49 19.92
C PRO A 209 -11.34 9.65 18.58
N VAL A 210 -10.60 9.61 17.51
CA VAL A 210 -11.10 9.69 16.12
C VAL A 210 -11.03 8.33 15.45
N THR A 211 -9.93 7.59 15.66
CA THR A 211 -9.76 6.26 15.07
C THR A 211 -9.30 5.25 16.11
N LEU A 212 -9.83 4.04 15.99
CA LEU A 212 -9.34 2.86 16.68
C LEU A 212 -8.64 1.94 15.69
N VAL A 213 -7.59 1.29 16.15
CA VAL A 213 -6.90 0.22 15.41
C VAL A 213 -6.97 -1.07 16.23
N GLY A 214 -7.14 -2.17 15.55
CA GLY A 214 -7.23 -3.45 16.24
C GLY A 214 -6.96 -4.64 15.33
N SER A 215 -7.11 -5.79 15.94
CA SER A 215 -7.04 -7.07 15.25
C SER A 215 -8.07 -8.04 15.81
N SER A 216 -8.52 -8.96 14.96
CA SER A 216 -9.41 -10.04 15.34
C SER A 216 -8.83 -11.38 14.91
N GLN A 217 -8.98 -12.40 15.75
CA GLN A 217 -8.56 -13.77 15.46
C GLN A 217 -9.71 -14.74 15.77
N VAL A 218 -9.98 -15.66 14.84
CA VAL A 218 -10.96 -16.74 15.09
C VAL A 218 -10.33 -17.78 16.02
N ILE A 219 -10.92 -17.97 17.19
CA ILE A 219 -10.41 -18.88 18.24
C ILE A 219 -11.34 -20.07 18.51
N THR A 220 -12.29 -20.33 17.61
CA THR A 220 -13.29 -21.42 17.78
C THR A 220 -12.64 -22.78 18.04
N GLY A 221 -11.50 -23.06 17.38
CA GLY A 221 -10.75 -24.29 17.61
C GLY A 221 -10.21 -24.42 19.04
N ARG A 222 -9.72 -23.32 19.63
CA ARG A 222 -9.22 -23.28 21.03
C ARG A 222 -10.33 -23.45 22.08
N LYS A 223 -11.55 -23.01 21.75
CA LYS A 223 -12.70 -23.07 22.69
C LYS A 223 -13.40 -24.44 22.70
N LYS A 224 -13.10 -25.33 21.75
CA LYS A 224 -13.70 -26.67 21.67
C LYS A 224 -12.85 -27.75 22.38
N MET A 225 -11.64 -27.42 22.82
CA MET A 225 -10.81 -28.24 23.67
C MET A 225 -11.10 -27.97 25.15
#